data_39b1913958f56e9963a928b7e8a6c4d6
#
_entry.id   39b1913958f56e9963a928b7e8a6c4d6
#
_cell.length_a   1.000
_cell.length_b   1.000
_cell.length_c   1.000
_cell.angle_alpha   90.00
_cell.angle_beta   90.00
_cell.angle_gamma   90.00
#
_symmetry.space_group_name_H-M   'P 1'
#
loop_
_entity.id
_entity.type
_entity.pdbx_description
1 polymer ?
#
loop_
_entity_poly.entity_id
_entity_poly.type
_entity_poly.pdbx_seq_one_letter_code
_entity_poly.pdbx_strand_id
1 'polypeptide(L)'
;MIHLAYQLRPKHKIFAVHVNHGLRKESLNEEKEVSAYCKSLKIPLIVYRALYFPKKKQSIEMWARQIRKKYYELARIFFQCDYIFTAHHLNDKIETIIMNLDNGCSIEGLRGIPKINKFILRPLIDFSRKDIELYIDKYNLPFVKDLSNDDILIKRNLIRHKLLKPWVEQSSNLLLKFDNLSKKAESAVNRINLLIKELSKTLEIKDNSILINDAKISFLTLNQKVRLVKYLIGDNNISWRYHKWKSMEKWINNSKIGSNFNINSEWRFLRDRSRFILNKNKIGSDGFSLVLREVDRYSKSNNSSKEIIDGSMIEGKRIKLRKWMHGDFFQPLGMNGGKKISDLLIDEKIDIFTKEKQMVVTANNKIIWVCGHRISDTVKVQDKTTKFMELSLKSALNINA
;
A
#
# COMPACT_ATOMS: atom_id res chain seq x y z
N MET A 1 18.22 -26.95 12.62
CA MET A 1 18.27 -25.51 12.94
C MET A 1 18.76 -25.24 14.37
N ILE A 2 18.14 -25.79 15.42
CA ILE A 2 18.55 -25.55 16.82
C ILE A 2 20.01 -25.94 17.02
N HIS A 3 20.45 -27.11 16.54
CA HIS A 3 21.84 -27.55 16.62
C HIS A 3 22.82 -26.60 15.93
N LEU A 4 22.49 -26.14 14.72
CA LEU A 4 23.30 -25.12 13.99
C LEU A 4 23.37 -23.79 14.75
N ALA A 5 22.28 -23.34 15.32
CA ALA A 5 22.27 -22.14 16.14
C ALA A 5 23.11 -22.31 17.41
N TYR A 6 23.08 -23.52 18.03
CA TYR A 6 23.91 -23.84 19.20
C TYR A 6 25.40 -23.68 18.92
N GLN A 7 25.88 -24.03 17.72
CA GLN A 7 27.28 -23.84 17.31
C GLN A 7 27.67 -22.35 17.26
N LEU A 8 26.72 -21.46 17.11
CA LEU A 8 26.95 -20.01 17.12
C LEU A 8 26.92 -19.38 18.52
N ARG A 9 26.55 -20.17 19.54
CA ARG A 9 26.34 -19.72 20.93
C ARG A 9 27.52 -18.98 21.57
N PRO A 10 28.79 -19.34 21.34
CA PRO A 10 29.91 -18.62 21.95
C PRO A 10 29.92 -17.12 21.61
N LYS A 11 29.36 -16.74 20.45
CA LYS A 11 29.35 -15.39 19.94
C LYS A 11 27.98 -14.67 20.06
N HIS A 12 26.89 -15.43 20.27
CA HIS A 12 25.52 -14.90 20.21
C HIS A 12 24.64 -15.50 21.31
N LYS A 13 23.72 -14.68 21.83
CA LYS A 13 22.65 -15.18 22.71
C LYS A 13 21.58 -15.83 21.84
N ILE A 14 21.22 -17.07 22.15
CA ILE A 14 20.27 -17.88 21.37
C ILE A 14 19.14 -18.32 22.27
N PHE A 15 17.92 -18.17 21.76
CA PHE A 15 16.66 -18.55 22.39
C PHE A 15 15.84 -19.36 21.39
N ALA A 16 15.01 -20.27 21.89
CA ALA A 16 14.09 -21.04 21.06
C ALA A 16 12.63 -20.60 21.30
N VAL A 17 11.83 -20.68 20.24
CA VAL A 17 10.37 -20.50 20.32
C VAL A 17 9.68 -21.67 19.64
N HIS A 18 8.77 -22.32 20.35
CA HIS A 18 7.89 -23.34 19.81
C HIS A 18 6.43 -22.84 19.83
N VAL A 19 5.70 -23.06 18.73
CA VAL A 19 4.29 -22.68 18.61
C VAL A 19 3.47 -23.93 18.40
N ASN A 20 2.81 -24.38 19.45
CA ASN A 20 1.88 -25.50 19.40
C ASN A 20 0.47 -25.01 18.99
N HIS A 21 0.01 -25.48 17.84
CA HIS A 21 -1.31 -25.11 17.32
C HIS A 21 -2.46 -25.89 17.94
N GLY A 22 -2.18 -27.00 18.66
CA GLY A 22 -3.19 -27.82 19.32
C GLY A 22 -4.17 -28.54 18.37
N LEU A 23 -3.79 -28.69 17.09
CA LEU A 23 -4.67 -29.28 16.07
C LEU A 23 -4.68 -30.82 16.11
N ARG A 24 -3.68 -31.43 16.73
CA ARG A 24 -3.48 -32.88 16.77
C ARG A 24 -3.08 -33.33 18.18
N LYS A 25 -3.38 -34.57 18.52
CA LYS A 25 -3.00 -35.15 19.84
C LYS A 25 -1.48 -35.24 19.99
N GLU A 26 -0.78 -35.53 18.89
CA GLU A 26 0.69 -35.69 18.82
C GLU A 26 1.41 -34.37 19.08
N SER A 27 0.79 -33.23 18.90
CA SER A 27 1.40 -31.89 19.10
C SER A 27 1.99 -31.69 20.49
N LEU A 28 1.43 -32.37 21.52
CA LEU A 28 1.96 -32.32 22.87
C LEU A 28 3.24 -33.16 23.03
N ASN A 29 3.38 -34.25 22.31
CA ASN A 29 4.60 -35.06 22.31
C ASN A 29 5.72 -34.32 21.55
N GLU A 30 5.42 -33.76 20.40
CA GLU A 30 6.34 -32.90 19.64
C GLU A 30 6.88 -31.75 20.51
N GLU A 31 6.00 -31.08 21.28
CA GLU A 31 6.37 -30.03 22.22
C GLU A 31 7.34 -30.53 23.32
N LYS A 32 7.05 -31.72 23.88
CA LYS A 32 7.92 -32.31 24.89
C LYS A 32 9.30 -32.64 24.35
N GLU A 33 9.40 -33.22 23.16
CA GLU A 33 10.69 -33.56 22.52
C GLU A 33 11.51 -32.33 22.21
N VAL A 34 10.91 -31.28 21.64
CA VAL A 34 11.59 -30.01 21.41
C VAL A 34 12.07 -29.39 22.72
N SER A 35 11.25 -29.46 23.78
CA SER A 35 11.58 -28.93 25.09
C SER A 35 12.77 -29.70 25.73
N ALA A 36 12.76 -31.03 25.64
CA ALA A 36 13.84 -31.89 26.14
C ALA A 36 15.16 -31.60 25.40
N TYR A 37 15.10 -31.45 24.08
CA TYR A 37 16.27 -31.14 23.27
C TYR A 37 16.82 -29.72 23.55
N CYS A 38 15.98 -28.71 23.67
CA CYS A 38 16.44 -27.38 24.08
C CYS A 38 17.10 -27.41 25.48
N LYS A 39 16.51 -28.16 26.43
CA LYS A 39 17.05 -28.34 27.78
C LYS A 39 18.43 -28.99 27.75
N SER A 40 18.63 -30.04 26.95
CA SER A 40 19.94 -30.74 26.82
C SER A 40 21.04 -29.81 26.31
N LEU A 41 20.70 -28.86 25.43
CA LEU A 41 21.59 -27.85 24.89
C LEU A 41 21.69 -26.57 25.76
N LYS A 42 20.96 -26.51 26.89
CA LYS A 42 20.87 -25.33 27.77
C LYS A 42 20.42 -24.07 26.98
N ILE A 43 19.50 -24.22 26.01
CA ILE A 43 18.89 -23.12 25.24
C ILE A 43 17.55 -22.78 25.89
N PRO A 44 17.32 -21.54 26.35
CA PRO A 44 16.01 -21.11 26.86
C PRO A 44 14.94 -21.25 25.77
N LEU A 45 13.83 -21.88 26.13
CA LEU A 45 12.69 -22.10 25.24
C LEU A 45 11.45 -21.44 25.80
N ILE A 46 10.73 -20.71 24.94
CA ILE A 46 9.35 -20.30 25.21
C ILE A 46 8.39 -21.10 24.33
N VAL A 47 7.32 -21.61 24.94
CA VAL A 47 6.27 -22.35 24.23
C VAL A 47 5.00 -21.53 24.23
N TYR A 48 4.47 -21.26 23.03
CA TYR A 48 3.16 -20.67 22.86
C TYR A 48 2.16 -21.70 22.36
N ARG A 49 1.01 -21.79 23.03
CA ARG A 49 -0.12 -22.61 22.60
C ARG A 49 -1.21 -21.73 22.00
N ALA A 50 -1.82 -22.16 20.91
CA ALA A 50 -2.93 -21.42 20.30
C ALA A 50 -4.12 -21.37 21.24
N LEU A 51 -4.63 -20.17 21.53
CA LEU A 51 -5.74 -19.94 22.46
C LEU A 51 -7.13 -20.18 21.81
N TYR A 52 -7.20 -20.27 20.49
CA TYR A 52 -8.45 -20.43 19.73
C TYR A 52 -8.19 -21.20 18.44
N PHE A 53 -9.20 -21.90 17.97
CA PHE A 53 -9.19 -22.62 16.70
C PHE A 53 -9.59 -21.72 15.51
N PRO A 54 -9.27 -22.12 14.25
CA PRO A 54 -9.68 -21.38 13.08
C PRO A 54 -11.21 -21.29 12.98
N LYS A 55 -11.72 -20.14 12.54
CA LYS A 55 -13.15 -19.93 12.32
C LYS A 55 -13.66 -20.83 11.20
N LYS A 56 -14.96 -21.21 11.24
CA LYS A 56 -15.66 -21.89 10.14
C LYS A 56 -15.34 -21.18 8.81
N LYS A 57 -14.88 -21.92 7.79
CA LYS A 57 -14.45 -21.43 6.47
C LYS A 57 -13.07 -20.72 6.42
N GLN A 58 -12.34 -20.63 7.51
CA GLN A 58 -10.95 -20.13 7.46
C GLN A 58 -10.00 -21.26 7.09
N SER A 59 -9.03 -21.01 6.19
CA SER A 59 -7.96 -21.96 5.89
C SER A 59 -7.11 -22.19 7.14
N ILE A 60 -7.00 -23.45 7.55
CA ILE A 60 -6.19 -23.90 8.69
C ILE A 60 -4.72 -23.47 8.50
N GLU A 61 -4.18 -23.65 7.30
CA GLU A 61 -2.80 -23.28 6.98
C GLU A 61 -2.57 -21.75 7.14
N MET A 62 -3.48 -20.93 6.61
CA MET A 62 -3.39 -19.48 6.77
C MET A 62 -3.53 -19.04 8.22
N TRP A 63 -4.44 -19.65 8.97
CA TRP A 63 -4.60 -19.39 10.39
C TRP A 63 -3.32 -19.77 11.17
N ALA A 64 -2.79 -20.97 10.98
CA ALA A 64 -1.55 -21.43 11.63
C ALA A 64 -0.36 -20.52 11.30
N ARG A 65 -0.27 -20.03 10.05
CA ARG A 65 0.77 -19.08 9.63
C ARG A 65 0.62 -17.71 10.33
N GLN A 66 -0.62 -17.21 10.49
CA GLN A 66 -0.87 -15.94 11.20
C GLN A 66 -0.51 -16.07 12.69
N ILE A 67 -0.92 -17.16 13.33
CA ILE A 67 -0.62 -17.47 14.72
C ILE A 67 0.91 -17.55 14.93
N ARG A 68 1.63 -18.32 14.11
CA ARG A 68 3.10 -18.39 14.18
C ARG A 68 3.76 -17.03 14.06
N LYS A 69 3.32 -16.22 13.09
CA LYS A 69 3.89 -14.88 12.87
C LYS A 69 3.71 -14.00 14.11
N LYS A 70 2.52 -14.00 14.72
CA LYS A 70 2.22 -13.25 15.94
C LYS A 70 3.14 -13.68 17.09
N TYR A 71 3.24 -14.98 17.34
CA TYR A 71 4.06 -15.49 18.45
C TYR A 71 5.56 -15.34 18.21
N TYR A 72 6.02 -15.42 16.97
CA TYR A 72 7.41 -15.10 16.63
C TYR A 72 7.74 -13.64 16.98
N GLU A 73 6.86 -12.71 16.68
CA GLU A 73 7.06 -11.31 17.00
C GLU A 73 7.06 -11.07 18.53
N LEU A 74 6.13 -11.69 19.25
CA LEU A 74 6.09 -11.63 20.71
C LEU A 74 7.37 -12.22 21.35
N ALA A 75 7.83 -13.38 20.88
CA ALA A 75 9.07 -13.99 21.39
C ALA A 75 10.28 -13.11 21.09
N ARG A 76 10.37 -12.53 19.89
CA ARG A 76 11.45 -11.62 19.50
C ARG A 76 11.54 -10.41 20.43
N ILE A 77 10.38 -9.80 20.75
CA ILE A 77 10.32 -8.66 21.65
C ILE A 77 10.69 -9.08 23.08
N PHE A 78 10.12 -10.19 23.55
CA PHE A 78 10.36 -10.70 24.91
C PHE A 78 11.84 -11.01 25.18
N PHE A 79 12.51 -11.65 24.21
CA PHE A 79 13.93 -11.97 24.31
C PHE A 79 14.87 -10.86 23.81
N GLN A 80 14.33 -9.74 23.34
CA GLN A 80 15.08 -8.62 22.75
C GLN A 80 16.02 -9.07 21.61
N CYS A 81 15.51 -9.95 20.72
CA CYS A 81 16.27 -10.49 19.60
C CYS A 81 16.08 -9.63 18.34
N ASP A 82 17.15 -9.50 17.54
CA ASP A 82 17.09 -8.84 16.24
C ASP A 82 16.35 -9.69 15.20
N TYR A 83 16.59 -11.00 15.19
CA TYR A 83 16.11 -11.93 14.18
C TYR A 83 15.46 -13.18 14.77
N ILE A 84 14.52 -13.73 14.00
CA ILE A 84 13.95 -15.07 14.19
C ILE A 84 14.45 -15.96 13.05
N PHE A 85 15.11 -17.07 13.38
CA PHE A 85 15.52 -18.06 12.40
C PHE A 85 14.41 -19.07 12.14
N THR A 86 14.17 -19.37 10.86
CA THR A 86 13.23 -20.43 10.45
C THR A 86 13.94 -21.43 9.53
N ALA A 87 13.56 -22.70 9.63
CA ALA A 87 14.20 -23.80 8.92
C ALA A 87 13.71 -24.02 7.47
N HIS A 88 13.23 -22.98 6.81
CA HIS A 88 12.90 -23.08 5.39
C HIS A 88 14.17 -23.34 4.58
N HIS A 89 14.07 -24.27 3.62
CA HIS A 89 15.17 -24.74 2.80
C HIS A 89 14.88 -24.58 1.29
N LEU A 90 15.82 -24.98 0.43
CA LEU A 90 15.71 -24.77 -1.03
C LEU A 90 14.47 -25.44 -1.65
N ASN A 91 14.12 -26.65 -1.20
CA ASN A 91 12.91 -27.31 -1.71
C ASN A 91 11.64 -26.51 -1.36
N ASP A 92 11.54 -25.92 -0.15
CA ASP A 92 10.41 -25.05 0.23
C ASP A 92 10.31 -23.82 -0.67
N LYS A 93 11.46 -23.23 -1.02
CA LYS A 93 11.55 -22.10 -1.94
C LYS A 93 11.01 -22.49 -3.32
N ILE A 94 11.39 -23.67 -3.84
CA ILE A 94 10.95 -24.16 -5.14
C ILE A 94 9.47 -24.53 -5.12
N GLU A 95 8.98 -25.23 -4.09
CA GLU A 95 7.55 -25.49 -3.89
C GLU A 95 6.75 -24.18 -3.98
N THR A 96 7.25 -23.11 -3.35
CA THR A 96 6.59 -21.80 -3.40
C THR A 96 6.63 -21.19 -4.80
N ILE A 97 7.72 -21.33 -5.55
CA ILE A 97 7.81 -20.86 -6.94
C ILE A 97 6.77 -21.59 -7.81
N ILE A 98 6.68 -22.93 -7.69
CA ILE A 98 5.72 -23.75 -8.44
C ILE A 98 4.28 -23.34 -8.08
N MET A 99 3.95 -23.16 -6.80
CA MET A 99 2.64 -22.67 -6.35
C MET A 99 2.30 -21.29 -6.94
N ASN A 100 3.29 -20.42 -7.01
CA ASN A 100 3.12 -19.08 -7.55
C ASN A 100 2.90 -19.11 -9.07
N LEU A 101 3.64 -19.95 -9.79
CA LEU A 101 3.46 -20.17 -11.23
C LEU A 101 2.06 -20.70 -11.55
N ASP A 102 1.58 -21.68 -10.82
CA ASP A 102 0.23 -22.23 -10.94
C ASP A 102 -0.87 -21.18 -10.69
N ASN A 103 -0.61 -20.22 -9.81
CA ASN A 103 -1.52 -19.09 -9.56
C ASN A 103 -1.33 -17.90 -10.52
N GLY A 104 -0.52 -18.03 -11.57
CA GLY A 104 -0.28 -16.95 -12.55
C GLY A 104 0.52 -15.79 -11.99
N CYS A 105 1.66 -16.04 -11.35
CA CYS A 105 2.46 -15.00 -10.76
C CYS A 105 3.20 -14.10 -11.77
N SER A 106 3.60 -12.91 -11.31
CA SER A 106 4.59 -12.08 -11.98
C SER A 106 6.01 -12.49 -11.57
N ILE A 107 7.02 -11.76 -12.07
CA ILE A 107 8.44 -12.01 -11.77
C ILE A 107 8.74 -12.06 -10.27
N GLU A 108 7.97 -11.35 -9.41
CA GLU A 108 8.10 -11.43 -7.97
C GLU A 108 7.82 -12.83 -7.41
N GLY A 109 6.84 -13.51 -7.97
CA GLY A 109 6.51 -14.87 -7.54
C GLY A 109 7.64 -15.87 -7.81
N LEU A 110 8.45 -15.63 -8.83
CA LEU A 110 9.61 -16.46 -9.17
C LEU A 110 10.77 -16.33 -8.16
N ARG A 111 10.78 -15.32 -7.32
CA ARG A 111 11.75 -15.20 -6.21
C ARG A 111 11.56 -16.29 -5.16
N GLY A 112 10.35 -16.84 -5.06
CA GLY A 112 9.98 -17.80 -4.03
C GLY A 112 10.03 -17.19 -2.63
N ILE A 113 10.60 -17.95 -1.67
CA ILE A 113 10.75 -17.51 -0.27
C ILE A 113 12.05 -16.70 -0.15
N PRO A 114 12.00 -15.42 0.30
CA PRO A 114 13.19 -14.60 0.46
C PRO A 114 14.05 -15.08 1.66
N LYS A 115 15.37 -14.91 1.57
CA LYS A 115 16.30 -15.25 2.65
C LYS A 115 16.04 -14.43 3.91
N ILE A 116 15.73 -13.14 3.74
CA ILE A 116 15.38 -12.20 4.82
C ILE A 116 14.01 -11.59 4.50
N ASN A 117 13.14 -11.57 5.50
CA ASN A 117 11.87 -10.85 5.43
C ASN A 117 11.58 -10.19 6.78
N LYS A 118 11.79 -8.89 6.87
CA LYS A 118 11.75 -8.11 8.12
C LYS A 118 12.73 -8.72 9.13
N PHE A 119 12.22 -9.24 10.24
CA PHE A 119 13.00 -9.89 11.29
C PHE A 119 13.13 -11.43 11.11
N ILE A 120 12.56 -12.01 10.05
CA ILE A 120 12.66 -13.46 9.79
C ILE A 120 13.83 -13.72 8.86
N LEU A 121 14.82 -14.49 9.33
CA LEU A 121 15.97 -14.95 8.57
C LEU A 121 15.86 -16.47 8.32
N ARG A 122 16.28 -16.90 7.13
CA ARG A 122 16.22 -18.30 6.69
C ARG A 122 17.60 -18.80 6.28
N PRO A 123 18.42 -19.19 7.25
CA PRO A 123 19.82 -19.58 6.97
C PRO A 123 19.93 -20.79 6.05
N LEU A 124 18.94 -21.69 6.05
CA LEU A 124 18.95 -22.93 5.27
C LEU A 124 18.36 -22.79 3.86
N ILE A 125 17.96 -21.58 3.42
CA ILE A 125 17.21 -21.38 2.18
C ILE A 125 17.99 -21.79 0.91
N ASP A 126 19.32 -21.80 1.00
CA ASP A 126 20.22 -22.15 -0.09
C ASP A 126 20.62 -23.64 -0.08
N PHE A 127 20.23 -24.40 0.97
CA PHE A 127 20.54 -25.82 1.13
C PHE A 127 19.35 -26.69 0.74
N SER A 128 19.61 -27.81 0.07
CA SER A 128 18.57 -28.78 -0.26
C SER A 128 18.11 -29.57 0.95
N ARG A 129 16.97 -30.24 0.85
CA ARG A 129 16.51 -31.18 1.87
C ARG A 129 17.51 -32.31 2.08
N LYS A 130 18.12 -32.81 0.99
CA LYS A 130 19.16 -33.88 1.05
C LYS A 130 20.39 -33.41 1.87
N ASP A 131 20.84 -32.17 1.70
CA ASP A 131 21.97 -31.64 2.48
C ASP A 131 21.62 -31.58 3.98
N ILE A 132 20.37 -31.26 4.31
CA ILE A 132 19.91 -31.24 5.70
C ILE A 132 19.81 -32.63 6.27
N GLU A 133 19.33 -33.62 5.53
CA GLU A 133 19.27 -35.02 5.94
C GLU A 133 20.68 -35.57 6.18
N LEU A 134 21.62 -35.35 5.27
CA LEU A 134 23.05 -35.71 5.48
C LEU A 134 23.67 -35.06 6.73
N TYR A 135 23.29 -33.83 7.04
CA TYR A 135 23.72 -33.14 8.25
C TYR A 135 23.12 -33.79 9.51
N ILE A 136 21.85 -34.17 9.49
CA ILE A 136 21.16 -34.85 10.60
C ILE A 136 21.85 -36.19 10.89
N ASP A 137 22.12 -36.99 9.85
CA ASP A 137 22.74 -38.28 9.94
C ASP A 137 24.19 -38.15 10.47
N LYS A 138 24.98 -37.21 9.95
CA LYS A 138 26.35 -36.95 10.37
C LYS A 138 26.48 -36.66 11.87
N TYR A 139 25.51 -35.91 12.43
CA TYR A 139 25.55 -35.51 13.85
C TYR A 139 24.58 -36.31 14.73
N ASN A 140 23.96 -37.36 14.19
CA ASN A 140 22.96 -38.22 14.85
C ASN A 140 21.92 -37.40 15.62
N LEU A 141 21.30 -36.40 14.94
CA LEU A 141 20.40 -35.48 15.58
C LEU A 141 18.98 -36.06 15.70
N PRO A 142 18.29 -35.85 16.84
CA PRO A 142 16.89 -36.25 16.95
C PRO A 142 15.99 -35.39 16.03
N PHE A 143 15.02 -36.04 15.41
CA PHE A 143 13.99 -35.35 14.64
C PHE A 143 12.66 -36.08 14.74
N VAL A 144 11.56 -35.31 14.61
CA VAL A 144 10.19 -35.82 14.60
C VAL A 144 9.67 -35.77 13.18
N LYS A 145 9.09 -36.86 12.72
CA LYS A 145 8.40 -36.91 11.44
C LYS A 145 6.95 -36.45 11.62
N ASP A 146 6.60 -35.27 11.09
CA ASP A 146 5.24 -34.78 11.07
C ASP A 146 4.42 -35.50 9.99
N LEU A 147 3.47 -36.36 10.40
CA LEU A 147 2.62 -37.15 9.50
C LEU A 147 1.73 -36.30 8.58
N SER A 148 1.42 -35.07 8.99
CA SER A 148 0.62 -34.16 8.12
C SER A 148 1.36 -33.73 6.85
N ASN A 149 2.68 -33.93 6.78
CA ASN A 149 3.47 -33.70 5.58
C ASN A 149 3.14 -34.67 4.43
N ASP A 150 2.51 -35.81 4.75
CA ASP A 150 2.14 -36.83 3.76
C ASP A 150 0.70 -36.63 3.22
N ASP A 151 -0.08 -35.68 3.78
CA ASP A 151 -1.43 -35.36 3.32
C ASP A 151 -1.43 -34.60 1.98
N ILE A 152 -1.73 -35.30 0.90
CA ILE A 152 -1.75 -34.77 -0.46
C ILE A 152 -2.97 -33.85 -0.77
N LEU A 153 -3.97 -33.77 0.11
CA LEU A 153 -5.04 -32.79 -0.01
C LEU A 153 -4.54 -31.36 0.20
N ILE A 154 -3.42 -31.21 0.88
CA ILE A 154 -2.72 -29.94 1.02
C ILE A 154 -1.91 -29.71 -0.27
N LYS A 155 -2.25 -28.62 -0.99
CA LYS A 155 -1.65 -28.27 -2.31
C LYS A 155 -0.12 -28.31 -2.27
N ARG A 156 0.50 -27.85 -1.20
CA ARG A 156 1.95 -27.85 -1.05
C ARG A 156 2.53 -29.26 -0.98
N ASN A 157 1.89 -30.15 -0.25
CA ASN A 157 2.30 -31.56 -0.17
C ASN A 157 2.08 -32.28 -1.50
N LEU A 158 0.97 -31.97 -2.21
CA LEU A 158 0.74 -32.46 -3.57
C LEU A 158 1.91 -32.11 -4.50
N ILE A 159 2.32 -30.83 -4.51
CA ILE A 159 3.47 -30.37 -5.30
C ILE A 159 4.75 -31.08 -4.89
N ARG A 160 5.00 -31.20 -3.60
CA ARG A 160 6.19 -31.89 -3.05
C ARG A 160 6.28 -33.34 -3.50
N HIS A 161 5.19 -34.11 -3.32
CA HIS A 161 5.21 -35.56 -3.52
C HIS A 161 4.95 -35.97 -4.96
N LYS A 162 4.06 -35.26 -5.68
CA LYS A 162 3.63 -35.66 -7.03
C LYS A 162 4.34 -34.92 -8.15
N LEU A 163 4.96 -33.77 -7.87
CA LEU A 163 5.66 -32.98 -8.90
C LEU A 163 7.15 -32.89 -8.62
N LEU A 164 7.53 -32.28 -7.49
CA LEU A 164 8.92 -31.91 -7.24
C LEU A 164 9.81 -33.13 -6.99
N LYS A 165 9.38 -34.09 -6.14
CA LYS A 165 10.18 -35.27 -5.79
C LYS A 165 10.48 -36.12 -7.04
N PRO A 166 9.51 -36.58 -7.84
CA PRO A 166 9.78 -37.34 -9.06
C PRO A 166 10.65 -36.59 -10.07
N TRP A 167 10.44 -35.27 -10.18
CA TRP A 167 11.20 -34.44 -11.11
C TRP A 167 12.67 -34.28 -10.69
N VAL A 168 12.95 -34.16 -9.39
CA VAL A 168 14.32 -34.12 -8.86
C VAL A 168 15.04 -35.45 -9.05
N GLU A 169 14.33 -36.58 -8.92
CA GLU A 169 14.87 -37.92 -9.16
C GLU A 169 15.29 -38.11 -10.63
N GLN A 170 14.56 -37.52 -11.57
CA GLN A 170 14.85 -37.57 -13.02
C GLN A 170 15.87 -36.52 -13.47
N SER A 171 16.06 -35.44 -12.75
CA SER A 171 16.94 -34.33 -13.15
C SER A 171 17.78 -33.85 -11.97
N SER A 172 19.03 -34.31 -11.92
CA SER A 172 19.99 -33.99 -10.83
C SER A 172 20.22 -32.48 -10.63
N ASN A 173 20.09 -31.67 -11.70
CA ASN A 173 20.35 -30.23 -11.67
C ASN A 173 19.09 -29.36 -11.51
N LEU A 174 17.92 -29.97 -11.28
CA LEU A 174 16.66 -29.24 -11.24
C LEU A 174 16.62 -28.14 -10.16
N LEU A 175 17.05 -28.49 -8.94
CA LEU A 175 17.06 -27.55 -7.82
C LEU A 175 17.96 -26.35 -8.11
N LEU A 176 19.14 -26.60 -8.71
CA LEU A 176 20.07 -25.54 -9.09
C LEU A 176 19.48 -24.64 -10.19
N LYS A 177 18.78 -25.19 -11.17
CA LYS A 177 18.11 -24.42 -12.22
C LYS A 177 17.04 -23.48 -11.63
N PHE A 178 16.23 -23.97 -10.70
CA PHE A 178 15.22 -23.15 -10.01
C PHE A 178 15.86 -22.08 -9.12
N ASP A 179 16.95 -22.42 -8.41
CA ASP A 179 17.67 -21.45 -7.58
C ASP A 179 18.25 -20.31 -8.45
N ASN A 180 18.86 -20.64 -9.58
CA ASN A 180 19.36 -19.66 -10.53
C ASN A 180 18.25 -18.79 -11.13
N LEU A 181 17.10 -19.38 -11.45
CA LEU A 181 15.91 -18.64 -11.89
C LEU A 181 15.44 -17.66 -10.83
N SER A 182 15.36 -18.11 -9.58
CA SER A 182 15.00 -17.28 -8.43
C SER A 182 15.96 -16.10 -8.23
N LYS A 183 17.26 -16.34 -8.28
CA LYS A 183 18.31 -15.30 -8.16
C LYS A 183 18.22 -14.28 -9.29
N LYS A 184 18.00 -14.72 -10.54
CA LYS A 184 17.77 -13.83 -11.69
C LYS A 184 16.51 -12.98 -11.50
N ALA A 185 15.42 -13.59 -11.05
CA ALA A 185 14.18 -12.88 -10.76
C ALA A 185 14.37 -11.84 -9.64
N GLU A 186 15.09 -12.18 -8.58
CA GLU A 186 15.40 -11.26 -7.49
C GLU A 186 16.23 -10.06 -7.97
N SER A 187 17.28 -10.29 -8.74
CA SER A 187 18.11 -9.24 -9.35
C SER A 187 17.28 -8.31 -10.24
N ALA A 188 16.39 -8.86 -11.07
CA ALA A 188 15.51 -8.07 -11.93
C ALA A 188 14.52 -7.22 -11.11
N VAL A 189 13.90 -7.81 -10.08
CA VAL A 189 12.99 -7.08 -9.17
C VAL A 189 13.72 -5.95 -8.45
N ASN A 190 14.94 -6.19 -7.97
CA ASN A 190 15.73 -5.17 -7.28
C ASN A 190 16.08 -4.00 -8.21
N ARG A 191 16.45 -4.27 -9.46
CA ARG A 191 16.67 -3.22 -10.47
C ARG A 191 15.42 -2.40 -10.73
N ILE A 192 14.26 -3.05 -10.88
CA ILE A 192 12.98 -2.36 -11.06
C ILE A 192 12.65 -1.49 -9.83
N ASN A 193 12.86 -1.99 -8.62
CA ASN A 193 12.61 -1.24 -7.40
C ASN A 193 13.53 -0.01 -7.27
N LEU A 194 14.80 -0.12 -7.65
CA LEU A 194 15.72 1.02 -7.70
C LEU A 194 15.26 2.07 -8.73
N LEU A 195 14.91 1.64 -9.94
CA LEU A 195 14.34 2.52 -10.97
C LEU A 195 13.10 3.27 -10.45
N ILE A 196 12.16 2.56 -9.83
CA ILE A 196 10.95 3.15 -9.27
C ILE A 196 11.28 4.15 -8.16
N LYS A 197 12.21 3.81 -7.29
CA LYS A 197 12.67 4.70 -6.21
C LYS A 197 13.28 5.99 -6.76
N GLU A 198 14.15 5.91 -7.74
CA GLU A 198 14.73 7.10 -8.36
C GLU A 198 13.67 7.93 -9.11
N LEU A 199 12.82 7.27 -9.89
CA LEU A 199 11.73 7.94 -10.58
C LEU A 199 10.79 8.66 -9.60
N SER A 200 10.47 8.06 -8.46
CA SER A 200 9.58 8.65 -7.46
C SER A 200 10.07 10.00 -6.94
N LYS A 201 11.39 10.21 -6.85
CA LYS A 201 11.99 11.48 -6.43
C LYS A 201 11.76 12.63 -7.43
N THR A 202 11.48 12.31 -8.69
CA THR A 202 11.25 13.30 -9.77
C THR A 202 9.78 13.67 -9.93
N LEU A 203 8.88 13.04 -9.18
CA LEU A 203 7.46 13.31 -9.27
C LEU A 203 7.09 14.56 -8.46
N GLU A 204 6.12 15.29 -8.96
CA GLU A 204 5.60 16.47 -8.30
C GLU A 204 4.59 16.05 -7.23
N ILE A 205 4.79 16.53 -6.01
CA ILE A 205 3.86 16.35 -4.90
C ILE A 205 3.19 17.69 -4.64
N LYS A 206 1.87 17.72 -4.74
CA LYS A 206 1.06 18.91 -4.50
C LYS A 206 -0.04 18.59 -3.51
N ASP A 207 -0.01 19.21 -2.33
CA ASP A 207 -0.92 18.93 -1.22
C ASP A 207 -0.94 17.43 -0.87
N ASN A 208 -2.10 16.78 -1.07
CA ASN A 208 -2.31 15.34 -0.85
C ASN A 208 -2.26 14.53 -2.14
N SER A 209 -1.75 15.08 -3.22
CA SER A 209 -1.73 14.47 -4.54
C SER A 209 -0.32 14.31 -5.07
N ILE A 210 -0.06 13.20 -5.75
CA ILE A 210 1.17 12.97 -6.50
C ILE A 210 0.82 13.01 -7.98
N LEU A 211 1.49 13.91 -8.71
CA LEU A 211 1.28 14.10 -10.14
C LEU A 211 2.28 13.22 -10.92
N ILE A 212 1.77 12.35 -11.77
CA ILE A 212 2.55 11.39 -12.56
C ILE A 212 2.35 11.72 -14.03
N ASN A 213 3.29 12.47 -14.61
CA ASN A 213 3.24 12.86 -16.02
C ASN A 213 3.48 11.62 -16.92
N ASP A 214 2.68 11.48 -17.99
CA ASP A 214 2.80 10.37 -18.94
C ASP A 214 4.19 10.28 -19.57
N ALA A 215 4.80 11.39 -19.92
CA ALA A 215 6.14 11.43 -20.51
C ALA A 215 7.19 10.82 -19.57
N LYS A 216 7.07 11.05 -18.24
CA LYS A 216 7.99 10.51 -17.24
C LYS A 216 7.87 9.01 -17.03
N ILE A 217 6.74 8.41 -17.42
CA ILE A 217 6.46 6.98 -17.22
C ILE A 217 6.21 6.22 -18.52
N SER A 218 6.42 6.85 -19.68
CA SER A 218 6.18 6.26 -21.00
C SER A 218 6.99 4.99 -21.25
N PHE A 219 8.24 4.97 -20.78
CA PHE A 219 9.15 3.83 -20.92
C PHE A 219 8.87 2.67 -19.98
N LEU A 220 7.98 2.85 -18.98
CA LEU A 220 7.59 1.80 -18.05
C LEU A 220 6.54 0.87 -18.68
N THR A 221 6.71 -0.44 -18.46
CA THR A 221 5.65 -1.41 -18.74
C THR A 221 4.45 -1.19 -17.83
N LEU A 222 3.27 -1.70 -18.19
CA LEU A 222 2.05 -1.58 -17.35
C LEU A 222 2.28 -2.14 -15.93
N ASN A 223 2.95 -3.28 -15.82
CA ASN A 223 3.30 -3.85 -14.52
C ASN A 223 4.19 -2.91 -13.70
N GLN A 224 5.18 -2.28 -14.32
CA GLN A 224 6.05 -1.31 -13.65
C GLN A 224 5.31 -0.03 -13.24
N LYS A 225 4.33 0.43 -14.04
CA LYS A 225 3.45 1.55 -13.66
C LYS A 225 2.62 1.22 -12.42
N VAL A 226 2.04 0.04 -12.34
CA VAL A 226 1.31 -0.42 -11.15
C VAL A 226 2.24 -0.54 -9.94
N ARG A 227 3.48 -0.99 -10.13
CA ARG A 227 4.50 -1.02 -9.06
C ARG A 227 4.87 0.36 -8.56
N LEU A 228 4.99 1.34 -9.46
CA LEU A 228 5.22 2.74 -9.09
C LEU A 228 4.09 3.23 -8.19
N VAL A 229 2.83 3.01 -8.59
CA VAL A 229 1.67 3.38 -7.77
C VAL A 229 1.72 2.68 -6.40
N LYS A 230 2.01 1.38 -6.36
CA LYS A 230 2.17 0.63 -5.11
C LYS A 230 3.26 1.22 -4.22
N TYR A 231 4.41 1.57 -4.79
CA TYR A 231 5.52 2.18 -4.07
C TYR A 231 5.14 3.54 -3.46
N LEU A 232 4.45 4.39 -4.24
CA LEU A 232 4.05 5.73 -3.83
C LEU A 232 3.00 5.72 -2.69
N ILE A 233 2.13 4.73 -2.68
CA ILE A 233 1.11 4.56 -1.63
C ILE A 233 1.72 4.04 -0.33
N GLY A 234 2.86 3.36 -0.40
CA GLY A 234 3.45 2.61 0.70
C GLY A 234 2.80 1.24 0.88
N ASP A 235 3.56 0.29 1.41
CA ASP A 235 3.17 -1.13 1.48
C ASP A 235 2.23 -1.45 2.67
N ASN A 236 1.77 -0.43 3.40
CA ASN A 236 1.04 -0.62 4.65
C ASN A 236 -0.43 -0.97 4.37
N ASN A 237 -0.81 -2.20 4.64
CA ASN A 237 -2.18 -2.71 4.76
C ASN A 237 -3.01 -2.91 3.47
N ILE A 238 -2.44 -2.79 2.28
CA ILE A 238 -3.19 -3.08 1.04
C ILE A 238 -2.93 -4.52 0.63
N SER A 239 -4.00 -5.34 0.63
CA SER A 239 -3.96 -6.68 0.03
C SER A 239 -3.93 -6.55 -1.50
N TRP A 240 -2.73 -6.59 -2.08
CA TRP A 240 -2.54 -6.59 -3.52
C TRP A 240 -2.80 -7.98 -4.10
N ARG A 241 -4.07 -8.40 -4.11
CA ARG A 241 -4.47 -9.65 -4.77
C ARG A 241 -4.32 -9.52 -6.29
N TYR A 242 -4.01 -10.61 -6.96
CA TYR A 242 -3.82 -10.68 -8.40
C TYR A 242 -4.90 -9.95 -9.22
N HIS A 243 -6.18 -10.17 -8.91
CA HIS A 243 -7.30 -9.52 -9.61
C HIS A 243 -7.25 -8.00 -9.53
N LYS A 244 -6.93 -7.43 -8.38
CA LYS A 244 -6.85 -5.98 -8.22
C LYS A 244 -5.68 -5.38 -8.99
N TRP A 245 -4.56 -6.07 -9.00
CA TRP A 245 -3.40 -5.71 -9.80
C TRP A 245 -3.74 -5.68 -11.28
N LYS A 246 -4.33 -6.75 -11.79
CA LYS A 246 -4.77 -6.86 -13.20
C LYS A 246 -5.84 -5.83 -13.57
N SER A 247 -6.77 -5.54 -12.67
CA SER A 247 -7.78 -4.49 -12.89
C SER A 247 -7.14 -3.11 -13.02
N MET A 248 -6.12 -2.82 -12.21
CA MET A 248 -5.37 -1.56 -12.31
C MET A 248 -4.56 -1.47 -13.61
N GLU A 249 -3.87 -2.54 -14.03
CA GLU A 249 -3.18 -2.59 -15.33
C GLU A 249 -4.14 -2.30 -16.48
N LYS A 250 -5.30 -2.98 -16.51
CA LYS A 250 -6.34 -2.77 -17.52
C LYS A 250 -6.85 -1.33 -17.52
N TRP A 251 -7.06 -0.77 -16.32
CA TRP A 251 -7.51 0.62 -16.19
C TRP A 251 -6.45 1.62 -16.66
N ILE A 252 -5.18 1.48 -16.27
CA ILE A 252 -4.09 2.35 -16.73
C ILE A 252 -4.00 2.35 -18.26
N ASN A 253 -4.17 1.19 -18.90
CA ASN A 253 -4.07 1.05 -20.35
C ASN A 253 -5.25 1.69 -21.11
N ASN A 254 -6.47 1.63 -20.55
CA ASN A 254 -7.71 1.97 -21.26
C ASN A 254 -8.44 3.19 -20.66
N SER A 255 -7.84 3.86 -19.67
CA SER A 255 -8.52 4.94 -18.95
C SER A 255 -8.77 6.16 -19.83
N LYS A 256 -10.00 6.67 -19.81
CA LYS A 256 -10.38 7.93 -20.43
C LYS A 256 -10.12 9.09 -19.47
N ILE A 257 -9.87 10.28 -20.02
CA ILE A 257 -9.72 11.52 -19.23
C ILE A 257 -10.93 11.69 -18.31
N GLY A 258 -10.69 12.00 -17.04
CA GLY A 258 -11.72 12.14 -16.01
C GLY A 258 -12.15 10.82 -15.35
N SER A 259 -11.72 9.65 -15.85
CA SER A 259 -12.00 8.38 -15.16
C SER A 259 -11.13 8.21 -13.92
N ASN A 260 -11.66 7.52 -12.90
CA ASN A 260 -10.94 7.26 -11.67
C ASN A 260 -10.93 5.75 -11.32
N PHE A 261 -9.96 5.35 -10.52
CA PHE A 261 -9.79 4.01 -9.99
C PHE A 261 -9.61 4.08 -8.46
N ASN A 262 -10.54 3.47 -7.72
CA ASN A 262 -10.44 3.41 -6.27
C ASN A 262 -9.46 2.31 -5.86
N ILE A 263 -8.30 2.71 -5.34
CA ILE A 263 -7.29 1.76 -4.87
C ILE A 263 -7.72 1.16 -3.54
N ASN A 264 -8.13 2.00 -2.59
CA ASN A 264 -8.71 1.62 -1.29
C ASN A 264 -9.53 2.80 -0.74
N SER A 265 -9.90 2.77 0.55
CA SER A 265 -10.61 3.86 1.21
C SER A 265 -9.81 5.16 1.28
N GLU A 266 -8.48 5.07 1.29
CA GLU A 266 -7.58 6.23 1.44
C GLU A 266 -7.09 6.79 0.11
N TRP A 267 -6.96 5.98 -0.94
CA TRP A 267 -6.29 6.37 -2.17
C TRP A 267 -7.17 6.20 -3.39
N ARG A 268 -7.23 7.27 -4.21
CA ARG A 268 -7.85 7.29 -5.54
C ARG A 268 -6.83 7.63 -6.61
N PHE A 269 -6.96 7.03 -7.78
CA PHE A 269 -6.10 7.22 -8.93
C PHE A 269 -6.94 7.76 -10.09
N LEU A 270 -6.61 8.94 -10.62
CA LEU A 270 -7.35 9.65 -11.63
C LEU A 270 -6.55 9.74 -12.93
N ARG A 271 -7.21 9.58 -14.06
CA ARG A 271 -6.68 9.93 -15.37
C ARG A 271 -7.02 11.40 -15.70
N ASP A 272 -5.99 12.23 -15.79
CA ASP A 272 -6.11 13.63 -16.22
C ASP A 272 -5.23 13.86 -17.46
N ARG A 273 -5.78 14.34 -18.54
CA ARG A 273 -5.10 14.70 -19.81
C ARG A 273 -3.78 13.94 -20.07
N SER A 274 -2.63 14.59 -19.88
CA SER A 274 -1.27 14.05 -20.10
C SER A 274 -0.62 13.48 -18.82
N ARG A 275 -1.40 13.20 -17.78
CA ARG A 275 -0.89 12.73 -16.48
C ARG A 275 -1.90 11.87 -15.74
N PHE A 276 -1.40 11.16 -14.76
CA PHE A 276 -2.22 10.55 -13.70
C PHE A 276 -2.06 11.34 -12.41
N ILE A 277 -3.11 11.36 -11.60
CA ILE A 277 -3.11 11.99 -10.27
C ILE A 277 -3.44 10.92 -9.23
N LEU A 278 -2.49 10.67 -8.35
CA LEU A 278 -2.67 9.78 -7.20
C LEU A 278 -3.02 10.64 -6.00
N ASN A 279 -4.28 10.60 -5.55
CA ASN A 279 -4.80 11.45 -4.48
C ASN A 279 -5.08 10.64 -3.22
N LYS A 280 -4.58 11.14 -2.07
CA LYS A 280 -4.92 10.60 -0.76
C LYS A 280 -6.17 11.31 -0.22
N ASN A 281 -7.24 10.54 0.03
CA ASN A 281 -8.44 11.07 0.65
C ASN A 281 -8.11 11.54 2.07
N LYS A 282 -8.28 12.81 2.37
CA LYS A 282 -8.29 13.25 3.76
C LYS A 282 -9.58 12.76 4.42
N ILE A 283 -9.46 12.04 5.51
CA ILE A 283 -10.54 11.80 6.45
C ILE A 283 -10.60 13.06 7.34
N GLY A 284 -11.39 14.03 6.94
CA GLY A 284 -11.56 15.30 7.64
C GLY A 284 -12.06 16.38 6.69
N SER A 285 -13.02 17.18 7.09
CA SER A 285 -13.45 18.37 6.36
C SER A 285 -12.30 19.37 6.33
N ASP A 286 -11.77 19.70 5.15
CA ASP A 286 -11.03 20.94 4.98
C ASP A 286 -12.05 22.05 5.27
N GLY A 287 -12.13 22.48 6.53
CA GLY A 287 -13.00 23.58 6.93
C GLY A 287 -12.41 24.85 6.36
N PHE A 288 -13.11 25.45 5.38
CA PHE A 288 -12.85 26.82 4.99
C PHE A 288 -13.82 27.72 5.71
N SER A 289 -13.33 28.87 6.15
CA SER A 289 -14.15 29.97 6.64
C SER A 289 -14.07 31.16 5.70
N LEU A 290 -15.21 31.81 5.47
CA LEU A 290 -15.29 33.04 4.74
C LEU A 290 -15.12 34.19 5.71
N VAL A 291 -14.22 35.10 5.40
CA VAL A 291 -14.04 36.35 6.13
C VAL A 291 -14.48 37.49 5.23
N LEU A 292 -15.36 38.33 5.73
CA LEU A 292 -15.83 39.56 5.10
C LEU A 292 -15.23 40.73 5.85
N ARG A 293 -14.58 41.67 5.14
CA ARG A 293 -13.98 42.88 5.72
C ARG A 293 -14.27 44.07 4.86
N GLU A 294 -14.79 45.16 5.44
CA GLU A 294 -14.90 46.45 4.77
C GLU A 294 -13.48 47.04 4.60
N VAL A 295 -13.23 47.60 3.41
CA VAL A 295 -11.94 48.22 3.06
C VAL A 295 -12.17 49.57 2.43
N ASP A 296 -11.25 50.53 2.64
CA ASP A 296 -11.43 51.95 2.28
C ASP A 296 -11.32 52.19 0.77
N ARG A 297 -10.67 51.30 0.03
CA ARG A 297 -10.40 51.45 -1.42
C ARG A 297 -10.36 50.14 -2.16
N TYR A 298 -10.66 50.20 -3.44
CA TYR A 298 -10.43 49.08 -4.35
C TYR A 298 -8.92 48.89 -4.59
N SER A 299 -8.44 47.67 -4.43
CA SER A 299 -7.13 47.25 -4.91
C SER A 299 -7.28 45.89 -5.57
N LYS A 300 -6.74 45.76 -6.80
CA LYS A 300 -6.75 44.46 -7.49
C LYS A 300 -5.88 43.48 -6.69
N SER A 301 -6.51 42.43 -6.20
CA SER A 301 -5.76 41.38 -5.47
C SER A 301 -4.99 40.50 -6.44
N ASN A 302 -3.69 40.30 -6.20
CA ASN A 302 -2.91 39.27 -6.88
C ASN A 302 -3.03 37.88 -6.21
N ASN A 303 -3.85 37.82 -5.15
CA ASN A 303 -4.06 36.59 -4.38
C ASN A 303 -5.44 36.00 -4.73
N SER A 304 -5.45 34.83 -5.37
CA SER A 304 -6.67 34.12 -5.79
C SER A 304 -7.62 33.74 -4.62
N SER A 305 -7.12 33.77 -3.37
CA SER A 305 -7.95 33.52 -2.19
C SER A 305 -8.69 34.77 -1.66
N LYS A 306 -8.56 35.91 -2.33
CA LYS A 306 -9.18 37.18 -1.93
C LYS A 306 -9.76 37.90 -3.15
N GLU A 307 -10.90 38.51 -2.96
CA GLU A 307 -11.55 39.37 -3.96
C GLU A 307 -12.22 40.57 -3.30
N ILE A 308 -12.28 41.72 -4.02
CA ILE A 308 -12.99 42.93 -3.57
C ILE A 308 -14.20 43.13 -4.45
N ILE A 309 -15.35 43.33 -3.84
CA ILE A 309 -16.64 43.50 -4.47
C ILE A 309 -17.31 44.79 -4.01
N ASP A 310 -18.37 45.21 -4.74
CA ASP A 310 -19.26 46.26 -4.29
C ASP A 310 -20.10 45.77 -3.09
N GLY A 311 -19.79 46.28 -1.90
CA GLY A 311 -20.42 45.89 -0.65
C GLY A 311 -21.91 46.23 -0.57
N SER A 312 -22.40 47.28 -1.29
CA SER A 312 -23.81 47.65 -1.32
C SER A 312 -24.66 46.54 -1.97
N MET A 313 -24.09 45.79 -2.92
CA MET A 313 -24.78 44.70 -3.61
C MET A 313 -25.06 43.48 -2.74
N ILE A 314 -24.39 43.35 -1.59
CA ILE A 314 -24.61 42.23 -0.67
C ILE A 314 -25.23 42.65 0.67
N GLU A 315 -25.49 43.94 0.84
CA GLU A 315 -26.09 44.49 2.07
C GLU A 315 -27.48 43.89 2.29
N GLY A 316 -27.77 43.47 3.54
CA GLY A 316 -29.02 42.83 3.90
C GLY A 316 -29.20 41.41 3.32
N LYS A 317 -28.24 40.85 2.59
CA LYS A 317 -28.35 39.53 2.00
C LYS A 317 -27.69 38.48 2.88
N ARG A 318 -28.24 37.25 2.89
CA ARG A 318 -27.67 36.12 3.60
C ARG A 318 -26.49 35.58 2.82
N ILE A 319 -25.29 35.76 3.33
CA ILE A 319 -24.04 35.26 2.72
C ILE A 319 -23.74 33.83 3.24
N LYS A 320 -23.43 32.92 2.31
CA LYS A 320 -23.06 31.55 2.64
C LYS A 320 -21.84 31.09 1.84
N LEU A 321 -20.93 30.38 2.50
CA LEU A 321 -19.87 29.61 1.87
C LEU A 321 -20.34 28.15 1.78
N ARG A 322 -20.30 27.56 0.59
CA ARG A 322 -20.63 26.15 0.38
C ARG A 322 -19.82 25.53 -0.75
N LYS A 323 -19.81 24.22 -0.83
CA LYS A 323 -19.32 23.55 -2.05
C LYS A 323 -20.26 23.84 -3.22
N TRP A 324 -19.68 23.91 -4.41
CA TRP A 324 -20.50 24.00 -5.62
C TRP A 324 -21.33 22.73 -5.82
N MET A 325 -22.42 22.82 -6.54
CA MET A 325 -23.32 21.73 -6.87
C MET A 325 -23.55 21.66 -8.38
N HIS A 326 -23.87 20.46 -8.86
CA HIS A 326 -24.24 20.29 -10.27
C HIS A 326 -25.44 21.15 -10.60
N GLY A 327 -25.36 21.90 -11.71
CA GLY A 327 -26.38 22.87 -12.10
C GLY A 327 -26.14 24.31 -11.61
N ASP A 328 -25.15 24.52 -10.72
CA ASP A 328 -24.77 25.87 -10.31
C ASP A 328 -24.35 26.73 -11.49
N PHE A 329 -24.84 27.96 -11.48
CA PHE A 329 -24.77 28.92 -12.57
C PHE A 329 -24.53 30.32 -12.02
N PHE A 330 -23.72 31.13 -12.70
CA PHE A 330 -23.50 32.54 -12.39
C PHE A 330 -23.12 33.33 -13.63
N GLN A 331 -23.12 34.63 -13.55
CA GLN A 331 -22.62 35.52 -14.60
C GLN A 331 -21.18 35.93 -14.25
N PRO A 332 -20.15 35.41 -14.94
CA PRO A 332 -18.76 35.78 -14.65
C PRO A 332 -18.51 37.24 -14.94
N LEU A 333 -17.63 37.88 -14.15
CA LEU A 333 -17.23 39.29 -14.39
C LEU A 333 -16.76 39.49 -15.82
N GLY A 334 -17.35 40.52 -16.50
CA GLY A 334 -17.02 40.89 -17.87
C GLY A 334 -17.68 40.05 -18.96
N MET A 335 -18.65 39.19 -18.62
CA MET A 335 -19.41 38.41 -19.59
C MET A 335 -20.87 38.85 -19.66
N ASN A 336 -21.41 38.98 -20.90
CA ASN A 336 -22.82 39.32 -21.15
C ASN A 336 -23.76 38.10 -21.04
N GLY A 337 -23.42 37.10 -20.28
CA GLY A 337 -24.24 35.90 -20.14
C GLY A 337 -23.82 35.05 -18.98
N GLY A 338 -24.67 34.11 -18.64
CA GLY A 338 -24.38 33.19 -17.57
C GLY A 338 -23.56 31.98 -18.02
N LYS A 339 -22.84 31.42 -17.10
CA LYS A 339 -22.00 30.23 -17.30
C LYS A 339 -22.22 29.24 -16.16
N LYS A 340 -22.30 27.96 -16.50
CA LYS A 340 -22.31 26.91 -15.48
C LYS A 340 -20.93 26.83 -14.80
N ILE A 341 -20.92 26.59 -13.50
CA ILE A 341 -19.65 26.37 -12.75
C ILE A 341 -18.90 25.20 -13.33
N SER A 342 -19.60 24.11 -13.71
CA SER A 342 -18.98 22.96 -14.37
C SER A 342 -18.12 23.33 -15.58
N ASP A 343 -18.67 24.24 -16.41
CA ASP A 343 -18.06 24.68 -17.69
C ASP A 343 -16.86 25.61 -17.40
N LEU A 344 -17.01 26.52 -16.42
CA LEU A 344 -15.90 27.35 -15.97
C LEU A 344 -14.69 26.47 -15.54
N LEU A 345 -14.95 25.50 -14.70
CA LEU A 345 -13.90 24.62 -14.17
C LEU A 345 -13.30 23.68 -15.24
N ILE A 346 -14.06 23.37 -16.32
CA ILE A 346 -13.55 22.64 -17.48
C ILE A 346 -12.62 23.52 -18.30
N ASP A 347 -13.04 24.75 -18.61
CA ASP A 347 -12.26 25.70 -19.40
C ASP A 347 -10.94 26.07 -18.71
N GLU A 348 -10.97 26.22 -17.40
CA GLU A 348 -9.78 26.47 -16.58
C GLU A 348 -8.95 25.20 -16.32
N LYS A 349 -9.33 24.07 -16.94
CA LYS A 349 -8.60 22.79 -16.88
C LYS A 349 -8.39 22.25 -15.47
N ILE A 350 -9.33 22.51 -14.57
CA ILE A 350 -9.30 22.01 -13.20
C ILE A 350 -9.55 20.50 -13.18
N ASP A 351 -8.75 19.75 -12.45
CA ASP A 351 -8.93 18.30 -12.31
C ASP A 351 -10.12 17.95 -11.41
N ILE A 352 -10.59 16.70 -11.49
CA ILE A 352 -11.83 16.26 -10.83
C ILE A 352 -11.73 16.32 -9.29
N PHE A 353 -10.55 16.05 -8.72
CA PHE A 353 -10.39 16.08 -7.27
C PHE A 353 -10.43 17.50 -6.71
N THR A 354 -9.87 18.46 -7.45
CA THR A 354 -9.96 19.89 -7.14
C THR A 354 -11.40 20.39 -7.35
N LYS A 355 -12.09 19.97 -8.43
CA LYS A 355 -13.51 20.29 -8.66
C LYS A 355 -14.40 19.83 -7.50
N GLU A 356 -14.22 18.62 -6.98
CA GLU A 356 -15.00 18.09 -5.85
C GLU A 356 -14.89 18.95 -4.57
N LYS A 357 -13.82 19.73 -4.45
CA LYS A 357 -13.54 20.60 -3.29
C LYS A 357 -13.86 22.07 -3.55
N GLN A 358 -14.22 22.44 -4.77
CA GLN A 358 -14.46 23.82 -5.15
C GLN A 358 -15.51 24.47 -4.26
N MET A 359 -15.18 25.62 -3.69
CA MET A 359 -16.06 26.43 -2.87
C MET A 359 -16.65 27.58 -3.68
N VAL A 360 -17.86 27.95 -3.34
CA VAL A 360 -18.55 29.15 -3.87
C VAL A 360 -19.15 29.97 -2.73
N VAL A 361 -19.15 31.28 -2.91
CA VAL A 361 -19.85 32.21 -2.01
C VAL A 361 -21.14 32.61 -2.67
N THR A 362 -22.24 32.57 -1.92
CA THR A 362 -23.57 32.96 -2.39
C THR A 362 -24.15 34.11 -1.54
N ALA A 363 -24.92 35.00 -2.19
CA ALA A 363 -25.74 36.01 -1.54
C ALA A 363 -27.21 35.73 -1.89
N ASN A 364 -28.06 35.45 -0.91
CA ASN A 364 -29.45 34.99 -1.14
C ASN A 364 -29.55 33.89 -2.20
N ASN A 365 -28.72 32.86 -2.09
CA ASN A 365 -28.57 31.70 -2.97
C ASN A 365 -28.04 31.99 -4.40
N LYS A 366 -27.78 33.26 -4.78
CA LYS A 366 -27.10 33.60 -6.03
C LYS A 366 -25.60 33.59 -5.83
N ILE A 367 -24.85 32.94 -6.73
CA ILE A 367 -23.38 32.83 -6.63
C ILE A 367 -22.78 34.18 -6.98
N ILE A 368 -21.98 34.73 -6.05
CA ILE A 368 -21.27 35.99 -6.18
C ILE A 368 -19.75 35.79 -6.38
N TRP A 369 -19.21 34.65 -5.96
CA TRP A 369 -17.79 34.33 -6.12
C TRP A 369 -17.59 32.82 -6.26
N VAL A 370 -16.90 32.41 -7.30
CA VAL A 370 -16.30 31.07 -7.43
C VAL A 370 -14.89 31.19 -6.86
N CYS A 371 -14.71 30.72 -5.64
CA CYS A 371 -13.51 30.97 -4.85
C CYS A 371 -12.22 30.53 -5.54
N GLY A 372 -11.26 31.44 -5.64
CA GLY A 372 -10.00 31.18 -6.33
C GLY A 372 -10.04 31.40 -7.86
N HIS A 373 -11.22 31.71 -8.43
CA HIS A 373 -11.41 31.86 -9.86
C HIS A 373 -11.99 33.24 -10.22
N ARG A 374 -13.31 33.42 -10.18
CA ARG A 374 -13.97 34.68 -10.63
C ARG A 374 -15.13 35.08 -9.73
N ILE A 375 -15.30 36.39 -9.58
CA ILE A 375 -16.53 37.00 -9.03
C ILE A 375 -17.62 37.07 -10.08
N SER A 376 -18.85 37.22 -9.62
CA SER A 376 -19.98 37.52 -10.47
C SER A 376 -19.97 38.99 -10.92
N ASP A 377 -20.41 39.24 -12.18
CA ASP A 377 -20.60 40.61 -12.71
C ASP A 377 -21.60 41.42 -11.87
N THR A 378 -22.53 40.73 -11.20
CA THR A 378 -23.57 41.37 -10.34
C THR A 378 -23.04 42.06 -9.10
N VAL A 379 -21.78 41.80 -8.72
CA VAL A 379 -21.12 42.38 -7.51
C VAL A 379 -19.84 43.11 -7.88
N LYS A 380 -19.64 43.44 -9.14
CA LYS A 380 -18.45 44.14 -9.61
C LYS A 380 -18.36 45.54 -9.03
N VAL A 381 -17.17 45.99 -8.77
CA VAL A 381 -16.85 47.35 -8.41
C VAL A 381 -17.02 48.25 -9.66
N GLN A 382 -17.68 49.39 -9.53
CA GLN A 382 -17.92 50.39 -10.56
C GLN A 382 -17.44 51.77 -10.08
N ASP A 383 -17.30 52.74 -10.97
CA ASP A 383 -16.87 54.11 -10.63
C ASP A 383 -17.72 54.76 -9.53
N LYS A 384 -18.98 54.39 -9.44
CA LYS A 384 -19.95 54.90 -8.44
C LYS A 384 -20.01 54.08 -7.16
N THR A 385 -19.17 53.04 -7.01
CA THR A 385 -19.11 52.22 -5.78
C THR A 385 -18.55 53.02 -4.63
N THR A 386 -19.29 53.13 -3.55
CA THR A 386 -18.90 53.88 -2.32
C THR A 386 -18.50 52.92 -1.17
N LYS A 387 -18.87 51.65 -1.22
CA LYS A 387 -18.62 50.64 -0.19
C LYS A 387 -17.90 49.46 -0.77
N PHE A 388 -16.67 49.22 -0.30
CA PHE A 388 -15.84 48.12 -0.78
C PHE A 388 -15.82 47.01 0.25
N MET A 389 -16.06 45.75 -0.19
CA MET A 389 -16.02 44.58 0.70
C MET A 389 -15.01 43.55 0.19
N GLU A 390 -13.99 43.22 1.02
CA GLU A 390 -13.06 42.14 0.75
C GLU A 390 -13.70 40.81 1.17
N LEU A 391 -13.76 39.86 0.25
CA LEU A 391 -14.03 38.43 0.50
C LEU A 391 -12.73 37.71 0.60
N SER A 392 -12.49 36.94 1.67
CA SER A 392 -11.30 36.11 1.80
C SER A 392 -11.61 34.74 2.36
N LEU A 393 -10.95 33.72 1.82
CA LEU A 393 -11.01 32.35 2.32
C LEU A 393 -9.84 32.09 3.28
N LYS A 394 -10.17 31.63 4.47
CA LYS A 394 -9.19 31.11 5.44
C LYS A 394 -9.36 29.59 5.58
N SER A 395 -8.26 28.85 5.53
CA SER A 395 -8.26 27.44 5.90
C SER A 395 -8.36 27.32 7.42
N ALA A 396 -9.18 26.40 7.93
CA ALA A 396 -9.33 26.14 9.36
C ALA A 396 -8.04 25.69 10.06
N LEU A 397 -7.03 25.29 9.29
CA LEU A 397 -5.70 24.92 9.82
C LEU A 397 -4.86 26.14 10.27
N ASN A 398 -5.24 27.37 9.92
CA ASN A 398 -4.50 28.61 10.27
C ASN A 398 -5.18 29.43 11.37
N ILE A 399 -6.11 28.85 12.14
CA ILE A 399 -6.81 29.59 13.24
C ILE A 399 -6.07 29.45 14.57
N ASN A 400 -5.03 28.61 14.66
CA ASN A 400 -4.22 28.39 15.88
C ASN A 400 -2.74 28.78 15.71
N ALA A 401 -2.44 29.81 14.94
CA ALA A 401 -1.11 30.43 14.89
C ALA A 401 -1.20 31.91 15.29
#